data_e4ee1018f4f90887480c76746f6bf466
#
_entry.id   e4ee1018f4f90887480c76746f6bf466
#
_cell.length_a   1.000
_cell.length_b   1.000
_cell.length_c   1.000
_cell.angle_alpha   90.00
_cell.angle_beta   90.00
_cell.angle_gamma   90.00
#
_symmetry.space_group_name_H-M   'P 1'
#
loop_
_entity.id
_entity.type
_entity.pdbx_description
1 polymer ?
#
loop_
_entity_poly.entity_id
_entity_poly.type
_entity_poly.pdbx_seq_one_letter_code
_entity_poly.pdbx_strand_id
1 'polypeptide(L)'
;PYLPQGSLLTALAYPNEEKAFNRDEMIEVLKQVSLGHLEDRLEQEQDWTRILSLGEQQRLAFARLLLHKPKVAFLDEATASMDEGLEDSMYRLLKERLPHTTVISVGHRSTLQAFHQQQLMILGHGKWQFTDRNQV
;
A
#
# COMPACT_ATOMS: atom_id res chain seq x y z
N PRO A 1 3.02 1.27 8.58
CA PRO A 1 1.81 2.07 8.41
C PRO A 1 1.11 2.33 9.74
N TYR A 2 0.32 3.39 9.78
CA TYR A 2 -0.48 3.70 10.96
C TYR A 2 -1.77 2.88 10.98
N LEU A 3 -2.03 2.20 12.10
CA LEU A 3 -3.27 1.48 12.36
C LEU A 3 -3.95 2.11 13.58
N PRO A 4 -5.12 2.75 13.41
CA PRO A 4 -5.85 3.30 14.54
C PRO A 4 -6.34 2.17 15.46
N GLN A 5 -6.53 2.50 16.74
CA GLN A 5 -7.19 1.60 17.68
C GLN A 5 -8.62 1.32 17.21
N GLY A 6 -9.08 0.09 17.39
CA GLY A 6 -10.42 -0.30 17.03
C GLY A 6 -10.48 -1.57 16.20
N SER A 7 -11.46 -1.65 15.31
CA SER A 7 -11.67 -2.81 14.43
C SER A 7 -10.80 -2.74 13.19
N LEU A 8 -10.72 -3.86 12.45
CA LEU A 8 -10.08 -3.87 11.13
C LEU A 8 -10.83 -2.98 10.13
N LEU A 9 -12.14 -2.86 10.26
CA LEU A 9 -12.93 -1.96 9.42
C LEU A 9 -12.48 -0.51 9.63
N THR A 10 -12.27 -0.09 10.88
CA THR A 10 -11.72 1.23 11.20
C THR A 10 -10.34 1.41 10.57
N ALA A 11 -9.50 0.40 10.68
CA ALA A 11 -8.14 0.45 10.11
C ALA A 11 -8.15 0.59 8.59
N LEU A 12 -9.04 -0.14 7.90
CA LEU A 12 -9.19 -0.05 6.44
C LEU A 12 -9.76 1.29 5.99
N ALA A 13 -10.78 1.78 6.69
CA ALA A 13 -11.45 3.03 6.34
C ALA A 13 -10.61 4.28 6.63
N TYR A 14 -9.64 4.18 7.55
CA TYR A 14 -8.81 5.32 7.92
C TYR A 14 -8.20 6.03 6.70
N PRO A 15 -8.21 7.36 6.62
CA PRO A 15 -8.66 8.35 7.62
C PRO A 15 -10.19 8.61 7.62
N ASN A 16 -10.95 7.94 6.79
CA ASN A 16 -12.40 8.07 6.75
C ASN A 16 -13.06 7.20 7.84
N GLU A 17 -14.35 7.39 8.05
CA GLU A 17 -15.14 6.52 8.92
C GLU A 17 -15.56 5.25 8.17
N GLU A 18 -15.82 4.16 8.91
CA GLU A 18 -16.24 2.87 8.35
C GLU A 18 -17.44 2.98 7.40
N LYS A 19 -18.41 3.81 7.74
CA LYS A 19 -19.63 4.01 6.95
C LYS A 19 -19.40 4.63 5.58
N ALA A 20 -18.20 5.17 5.30
CA ALA A 20 -17.86 5.72 4.00
C ALA A 20 -17.72 4.64 2.93
N PHE A 21 -17.60 3.37 3.32
CA PHE A 21 -17.34 2.26 2.42
C PHE A 21 -18.31 1.11 2.62
N ASN A 22 -18.58 0.38 1.55
CA ASN A 22 -19.38 -0.84 1.59
C ASN A 22 -18.55 -1.99 2.18
N ARG A 23 -19.14 -2.79 3.06
CA ARG A 23 -18.46 -3.93 3.69
C ARG A 23 -17.94 -4.94 2.67
N ASP A 24 -18.69 -5.20 1.61
CA ASP A 24 -18.27 -6.15 0.56
C ASP A 24 -17.05 -5.64 -0.20
N GLU A 25 -16.96 -4.34 -0.45
CA GLU A 25 -15.75 -3.73 -1.04
C GLU A 25 -14.54 -3.87 -0.12
N MET A 26 -14.73 -3.69 1.18
CA MET A 26 -13.66 -3.85 2.17
C MET A 26 -13.15 -5.29 2.22
N ILE A 27 -14.04 -6.26 2.16
CA ILE A 27 -13.68 -7.68 2.08
C ILE A 27 -12.91 -7.97 0.79
N GLU A 28 -13.36 -7.42 -0.32
CA GLU A 28 -12.73 -7.64 -1.62
C GLU A 28 -11.30 -7.12 -1.66
N VAL A 29 -11.05 -5.91 -1.16
CA VAL A 29 -9.67 -5.38 -1.13
C VAL A 29 -8.75 -6.17 -0.20
N LEU A 30 -9.28 -6.72 0.91
CA LEU A 30 -8.52 -7.62 1.76
C LEU A 30 -8.12 -8.90 1.03
N LYS A 31 -9.03 -9.49 0.26
CA LYS A 31 -8.75 -10.67 -0.56
C LYS A 31 -7.67 -10.37 -1.61
N GLN A 32 -7.75 -9.21 -2.26
CA GLN A 32 -6.80 -8.80 -3.28
C GLN A 32 -5.37 -8.68 -2.74
N VAL A 33 -5.20 -8.29 -1.49
CA VAL A 33 -3.88 -8.19 -0.85
C VAL A 33 -3.50 -9.44 -0.05
N SER A 34 -4.19 -10.55 -0.25
CA SER A 34 -3.97 -11.84 0.42
C SER A 34 -4.18 -11.79 1.94
N LEU A 35 -5.15 -10.99 2.38
CA LEU A 35 -5.61 -10.91 3.78
C LEU A 35 -7.05 -11.39 3.95
N GLY A 36 -7.56 -12.19 3.00
CA GLY A 36 -8.94 -12.71 3.05
C GLY A 36 -9.25 -13.55 4.29
N HIS A 37 -8.25 -14.16 4.90
CA HIS A 37 -8.41 -14.92 6.15
C HIS A 37 -8.86 -14.06 7.34
N LEU A 38 -8.78 -12.74 7.23
CA LEU A 38 -9.23 -11.82 8.27
C LEU A 38 -10.72 -11.45 8.17
N GLU A 39 -11.42 -11.96 7.16
CA GLU A 39 -12.83 -11.64 6.90
C GLU A 39 -13.72 -11.87 8.13
N ASP A 40 -13.49 -12.95 8.89
CA ASP A 40 -14.28 -13.29 10.08
C ASP A 40 -13.92 -12.43 11.30
N ARG A 41 -12.94 -11.56 11.20
CA ARG A 41 -12.42 -10.77 12.31
C ARG A 41 -12.54 -9.27 12.09
N LEU A 42 -13.29 -8.83 11.08
CA LEU A 42 -13.35 -7.42 10.66
C LEU A 42 -13.88 -6.49 11.76
N GLU A 43 -14.85 -6.94 12.53
CA GLU A 43 -15.49 -6.15 13.58
C GLU A 43 -14.80 -6.28 14.94
N GLN A 44 -13.79 -7.15 15.06
CA GLN A 44 -13.07 -7.34 16.31
C GLN A 44 -12.22 -6.11 16.65
N GLU A 45 -12.43 -5.56 17.83
CA GLU A 45 -11.59 -4.50 18.36
C GLU A 45 -10.36 -5.08 19.04
N GLN A 46 -9.20 -4.81 18.48
CA GLN A 46 -7.93 -5.38 18.91
C GLN A 46 -6.81 -4.35 18.72
N ASP A 47 -5.67 -4.60 19.34
CA ASP A 47 -4.43 -3.94 18.98
C ASP A 47 -3.82 -4.67 17.77
N TRP A 48 -4.28 -4.32 16.58
CA TRP A 48 -3.89 -4.99 15.34
C TRP A 48 -2.42 -4.81 14.99
N THR A 49 -1.75 -3.78 15.53
CA THR A 49 -0.30 -3.61 15.35
C THR A 49 0.50 -4.72 16.02
N ARG A 50 -0.05 -5.36 17.07
CA ARG A 50 0.56 -6.49 17.75
C ARG A 50 0.19 -7.85 17.16
N ILE A 51 -0.97 -7.93 16.54
CA ILE A 51 -1.51 -9.17 15.98
C ILE A 51 -0.98 -9.41 14.57
N LEU A 52 -0.94 -8.37 13.74
CA LEU A 52 -0.48 -8.47 12.36
C LEU A 52 1.05 -8.38 12.29
N SER A 53 1.65 -9.21 11.44
CA SER A 53 3.05 -9.05 11.07
C SER A 53 3.28 -7.72 10.34
N LEU A 54 4.53 -7.27 10.24
CA LEU A 54 4.86 -6.04 9.51
C LEU A 54 4.46 -6.15 8.04
N GLY A 55 4.67 -7.30 7.40
CA GLY A 55 4.24 -7.54 6.02
C GLY A 55 2.72 -7.50 5.86
N GLU A 56 1.98 -8.04 6.82
CA GLU A 56 0.52 -7.96 6.83
C GLU A 56 0.02 -6.53 7.01
N GLN A 57 0.66 -5.75 7.90
CA GLN A 57 0.35 -4.33 8.08
C GLN A 57 0.61 -3.53 6.79
N GLN A 58 1.71 -3.82 6.10
CA GLN A 58 2.02 -3.19 4.83
C GLN A 58 1.00 -3.56 3.75
N ARG A 59 0.56 -4.81 3.68
CA ARG A 59 -0.51 -5.23 2.76
C ARG A 59 -1.84 -4.55 3.08
N LEU A 60 -2.13 -4.36 4.36
CA LEU A 60 -3.33 -3.62 4.77
C LEU A 60 -3.29 -2.16 4.26
N ALA A 61 -2.12 -1.54 4.26
CA ALA A 61 -1.94 -0.20 3.70
C ALA A 61 -2.20 -0.18 2.18
N PHE A 62 -1.81 -1.22 1.44
CA PHE A 62 -2.17 -1.35 0.03
C PHE A 62 -3.68 -1.54 -0.16
N ALA A 63 -4.34 -2.30 0.72
CA ALA A 63 -5.79 -2.44 0.69
C ALA A 63 -6.50 -1.09 0.89
N ARG A 64 -5.98 -0.22 1.77
CA ARG A 64 -6.48 1.14 1.92
C ARG A 64 -6.41 1.93 0.61
N LEU A 65 -5.29 1.85 -0.10
CA LEU A 65 -5.14 2.54 -1.38
C LEU A 65 -6.19 2.08 -2.38
N LEU A 66 -6.41 0.76 -2.48
CA LEU A 66 -7.39 0.19 -3.38
C LEU A 66 -8.82 0.63 -3.04
N LEU A 67 -9.09 0.83 -1.76
CA LEU A 67 -10.40 1.25 -1.26
C LEU A 67 -10.63 2.75 -1.48
N HIS A 68 -9.65 3.59 -1.14
CA HIS A 68 -9.78 5.06 -1.18
C HIS A 68 -9.58 5.64 -2.58
N LYS A 69 -8.85 4.97 -3.45
CA LYS A 69 -8.57 5.39 -4.83
C LYS A 69 -8.07 6.83 -4.92
N PRO A 70 -6.95 7.16 -4.25
CA PRO A 70 -6.44 8.52 -4.23
C PRO A 70 -5.89 8.94 -5.59
N LYS A 71 -5.78 10.25 -5.81
CA LYS A 71 -5.12 10.79 -7.01
C LYS A 71 -3.59 10.63 -6.94
N VAL A 72 -3.04 10.74 -5.75
CA VAL A 72 -1.60 10.59 -5.49
C VAL A 72 -1.39 9.69 -4.28
N ALA A 73 -0.48 8.74 -4.40
CA ALA A 73 -0.10 7.85 -3.30
C ALA A 73 1.40 7.98 -3.04
N PHE A 74 1.76 8.26 -1.79
CA PHE A 74 3.14 8.27 -1.32
C PHE A 74 3.42 6.96 -0.59
N LEU A 75 4.38 6.19 -1.09
CA LEU A 75 4.73 4.88 -0.56
C LEU A 75 6.16 4.94 -0.01
N ASP A 76 6.28 5.13 1.30
CA ASP A 76 7.57 5.24 1.98
C ASP A 76 7.96 3.88 2.57
N GLU A 77 8.92 3.20 1.94
CA GLU A 77 9.37 1.86 2.31
C GLU A 77 8.20 0.87 2.47
N ALA A 78 7.18 1.03 1.63
CA ALA A 78 5.89 0.36 1.80
C ALA A 78 5.92 -1.16 1.61
N THR A 79 6.99 -1.69 1.00
CA THR A 79 7.17 -3.13 0.75
C THR A 79 8.41 -3.70 1.44
N ALA A 80 8.99 -2.97 2.39
CA ALA A 80 10.26 -3.34 3.03
C ALA A 80 10.21 -4.68 3.77
N SER A 81 9.05 -5.09 4.27
CA SER A 81 8.84 -6.37 4.97
C SER A 81 8.24 -7.46 4.08
N MET A 82 8.26 -7.27 2.78
CA MET A 82 7.78 -8.24 1.78
C MET A 82 8.97 -8.83 1.03
N ASP A 83 8.82 -10.09 0.56
CA ASP A 83 9.73 -10.63 -0.44
C ASP A 83 9.46 -9.96 -1.82
N GLU A 84 10.36 -10.20 -2.78
CA GLU A 84 10.26 -9.59 -4.11
C GLU A 84 9.00 -10.03 -4.86
N GLY A 85 8.54 -11.27 -4.69
CA GLY A 85 7.33 -11.77 -5.34
C GLY A 85 6.08 -11.07 -4.83
N LEU A 86 5.99 -10.87 -3.52
CA LEU A 86 4.85 -10.19 -2.92
C LEU A 86 4.87 -8.68 -3.25
N GLU A 87 6.04 -8.06 -3.24
CA GLU A 87 6.22 -6.67 -3.67
C GLU A 87 5.75 -6.49 -5.11
N ASP A 88 6.17 -7.37 -6.02
CA ASP A 88 5.75 -7.37 -7.41
C ASP A 88 4.22 -7.45 -7.52
N SER A 89 3.60 -8.37 -6.78
CA SER A 89 2.15 -8.54 -6.77
C SER A 89 1.42 -7.28 -6.31
N MET A 90 1.92 -6.61 -5.28
CA MET A 90 1.29 -5.40 -4.75
C MET A 90 1.39 -4.23 -5.74
N TYR A 91 2.54 -4.01 -6.34
CA TYR A 91 2.70 -2.95 -7.33
C TYR A 91 1.92 -3.22 -8.62
N ARG A 92 1.86 -4.46 -9.09
CA ARG A 92 1.01 -4.84 -10.23
C ARG A 92 -0.46 -4.58 -9.94
N LEU A 93 -0.90 -4.91 -8.74
CA LEU A 93 -2.28 -4.67 -8.31
C LEU A 93 -2.61 -3.18 -8.33
N LEU A 94 -1.71 -2.31 -7.86
CA LEU A 94 -1.88 -0.86 -7.96
C LEU A 94 -2.03 -0.40 -9.41
N LYS A 95 -1.18 -0.88 -10.31
CA LYS A 95 -1.25 -0.51 -11.72
C LYS A 95 -2.56 -0.93 -12.38
N GLU A 96 -3.04 -2.12 -12.06
CA GLU A 96 -4.27 -2.67 -12.64
C GLU A 96 -5.52 -1.98 -12.10
N ARG A 97 -5.56 -1.75 -10.79
CA ARG A 97 -6.74 -1.24 -10.10
C ARG A 97 -6.79 0.28 -9.99
N LEU A 98 -5.64 0.93 -9.96
CA LEU A 98 -5.52 2.38 -9.80
C LEU A 98 -4.69 3.00 -10.93
N PRO A 99 -5.09 2.83 -12.21
CA PRO A 99 -4.29 3.30 -13.35
C PRO A 99 -4.14 4.82 -13.41
N HIS A 100 -5.01 5.56 -12.73
CA HIS A 100 -5.00 7.03 -12.70
C HIS A 100 -4.35 7.61 -11.44
N THR A 101 -3.89 6.75 -10.52
CA THR A 101 -3.18 7.20 -9.33
C THR A 101 -1.71 7.44 -9.66
N THR A 102 -1.20 8.61 -9.35
CA THR A 102 0.24 8.88 -9.39
C THR A 102 0.89 8.25 -8.18
N VAL A 103 1.85 7.36 -8.40
CA VAL A 103 2.56 6.64 -7.32
C VAL A 103 3.96 7.21 -7.17
N ILE A 104 4.28 7.68 -5.98
CA ILE A 104 5.61 8.18 -5.61
C ILE A 104 6.14 7.26 -4.52
N SER A 105 7.20 6.50 -4.85
CA SER A 105 7.77 5.52 -3.93
C SER A 105 9.14 5.96 -3.43
N VAL A 106 9.40 5.76 -2.15
CA VAL A 106 10.71 5.89 -1.54
C VAL A 106 11.15 4.48 -1.12
N GLY A 107 12.33 4.06 -1.56
CA GLY A 107 12.85 2.74 -1.25
C GLY A 107 14.26 2.54 -1.75
N HIS A 108 14.86 1.43 -1.34
CA HIS A 108 16.26 1.08 -1.66
C HIS A 108 16.37 -0.09 -2.63
N ARG A 109 15.30 -0.85 -2.84
CA ARG A 109 15.33 -2.03 -3.70
C ARG A 109 15.34 -1.64 -5.18
N SER A 110 16.26 -2.21 -5.94
CA SER A 110 16.31 -2.02 -7.39
C SER A 110 15.05 -2.53 -8.10
N THR A 111 14.34 -3.49 -7.51
CA THR A 111 13.09 -4.02 -8.03
C THR A 111 11.99 -2.97 -8.19
N LEU A 112 12.02 -1.90 -7.39
CA LEU A 112 11.05 -0.80 -7.49
C LEU A 112 11.13 -0.05 -8.83
N GLN A 113 12.29 -0.03 -9.46
CA GLN A 113 12.48 0.69 -10.73
C GLN A 113 11.57 0.16 -11.83
N ALA A 114 11.25 -1.13 -11.81
CA ALA A 114 10.38 -1.77 -12.82
C ALA A 114 8.95 -1.21 -12.82
N PHE A 115 8.50 -0.63 -11.72
CA PHE A 115 7.13 -0.12 -11.55
C PHE A 115 7.01 1.40 -11.74
N HIS A 116 8.13 2.09 -12.02
CA HIS A 116 8.16 3.53 -12.12
C HIS A 116 8.79 3.97 -13.44
N GLN A 117 8.29 5.07 -13.99
CA GLN A 117 8.80 5.65 -15.24
C GLN A 117 9.94 6.63 -14.97
N GLN A 118 9.97 7.22 -13.79
CA GLN A 118 10.92 8.26 -13.43
C GLN A 118 11.60 7.92 -12.11
N GLN A 119 12.85 8.36 -11.98
CA GLN A 119 13.63 8.14 -10.76
C GLN A 119 14.34 9.43 -10.38
N LEU A 120 14.20 9.81 -9.11
CA LEU A 120 15.00 10.85 -8.49
C LEU A 120 15.98 10.20 -7.52
N MET A 121 17.25 10.28 -7.79
CA MET A 121 18.30 9.74 -6.92
C MET A 121 18.92 10.88 -6.12
N ILE A 122 18.88 10.75 -4.79
CA ILE A 122 19.50 11.69 -3.87
C ILE A 122 20.94 11.23 -3.59
N LEU A 123 21.91 12.02 -3.97
CA LEU A 123 23.33 11.66 -3.90
C LEU A 123 24.04 12.20 -2.65
N GLY A 124 23.37 13.04 -1.85
CA GLY A 124 23.96 13.73 -0.71
C GLY A 124 24.58 15.07 -1.10
N HIS A 125 24.95 15.89 -0.10
CA HIS A 125 25.56 17.21 -0.28
C HIS A 125 24.78 18.14 -1.24
N GLY A 126 23.44 18.03 -1.23
CA GLY A 126 22.57 18.81 -2.11
C GLY A 126 22.56 18.38 -3.57
N LYS A 127 23.20 17.26 -3.89
CA LYS A 127 23.27 16.73 -5.26
C LYS A 127 22.18 15.70 -5.49
N TRP A 128 21.61 15.69 -6.69
CA TRP A 128 20.58 14.74 -7.11
C TRP A 128 20.71 14.45 -8.61
N GLN A 129 20.13 13.35 -9.03
CA GLN A 129 20.07 12.94 -10.42
C GLN A 129 18.65 12.50 -10.76
N PHE A 130 18.11 13.02 -11.86
CA PHE A 130 16.78 12.65 -12.36
C PHE A 130 16.92 11.84 -13.65
N THR A 131 16.19 10.73 -13.73
CA THR A 131 16.14 9.86 -14.90
C THR A 131 14.69 9.65 -15.30
N ASP A 132 14.39 9.88 -16.59
CA ASP A 132 13.09 9.61 -17.16
C ASP A 132 13.22 8.50 -18.20
N ARG A 133 12.64 7.35 -17.93
CA ARG A 133 12.70 6.18 -18.81
C ARG A 133 11.80 6.29 -20.04
N ASN A 134 10.87 7.25 -20.03
CA ASN A 134 10.00 7.49 -21.18
C ASN A 134 10.67 8.33 -22.26
N GLN A 135 11.88 8.83 -22.01
CA GLN A 135 12.66 9.68 -22.92
C GLN A 135 13.84 8.93 -23.56
N VAL A 136 13.67 7.67 -23.84
CA VAL A 136 14.70 6.88 -24.52
C VAL A 136 14.51 6.95 -26.03
#